data_9128c78ef38b88da90a3663f159cf346
#
_entry.id   9128c78ef38b88da90a3663f159cf346
#
_cell.length_a   1.000
_cell.length_b   1.000
_cell.length_c   1.000
_cell.angle_alpha   90.00
_cell.angle_beta   90.00
_cell.angle_gamma   90.00
#
_symmetry.space_group_name_H-M   'P 1'
#
loop_
_entity.id
_entity.type
_entity.pdbx_description
1 polymer ?
#
loop_
_entity_poly.entity_id
_entity_poly.type
_entity_poly.pdbx_seq_one_letter_code
_entity_poly.pdbx_strand_id
1 'polypeptide(L)'
;HLVSNSDGMIVLPGGIGTLSEMTLAWSFLQVGEVPTQPLVLLGPLWQQTIQAFYSPDYVREKDMGLLLFADDPETAVAHIVRYWR
;
A
#
# COMPACT_ATOMS: atom_id res chain seq x y z
N HIS A 1 2.79 10.65 3.92
CA HIS A 1 2.56 11.32 2.65
C HIS A 1 2.50 10.30 1.51
N LEU A 2 1.54 10.44 0.64
CA LEU A 2 1.32 9.52 -0.48
C LEU A 2 1.85 10.14 -1.77
N VAL A 3 2.69 9.39 -2.48
CA VAL A 3 3.15 9.76 -3.82
C VAL A 3 2.50 8.83 -4.82
N SER A 4 1.81 9.38 -5.80
CA SER A 4 1.11 8.56 -6.79
C SER A 4 1.33 9.08 -8.22
N ASN A 5 1.32 8.15 -9.15
CA ASN A 5 1.30 8.44 -10.60
C ASN A 5 0.59 7.28 -11.30
N SER A 6 0.63 7.27 -12.64
CA SER A 6 -0.06 6.23 -13.42
C SER A 6 0.50 4.83 -13.22
N ASP A 7 1.73 4.69 -12.71
CA ASP A 7 2.39 3.39 -12.58
C ASP A 7 2.23 2.77 -11.21
N GLY A 8 1.90 3.56 -10.19
CA GLY A 8 1.75 3.03 -8.84
C GLY A 8 1.69 4.11 -7.78
N MET A 9 1.57 3.67 -6.53
CA MET A 9 1.49 4.56 -5.38
C MET A 9 2.50 4.13 -4.34
N ILE A 10 3.17 5.10 -3.73
CA ILE A 10 4.11 4.86 -2.63
C ILE A 10 3.67 5.68 -1.44
N VAL A 11 3.42 5.00 -0.32
CA VAL A 11 3.07 5.65 0.95
C VAL A 11 4.33 5.81 1.78
N LEU A 12 4.72 7.05 2.03
CA LEU A 12 5.91 7.36 2.82
C LEU A 12 5.61 7.22 4.32
N PRO A 13 6.64 7.05 5.16
CA PRO A 13 6.43 7.07 6.60
C PRO A 13 5.77 8.37 7.03
N GLY A 14 4.83 8.28 7.96
CA GLY A 14 4.13 9.47 8.41
C GLY A 14 3.15 9.17 9.54
N GLY A 15 2.34 10.16 9.85
CA GLY A 15 1.40 10.12 10.96
C GLY A 15 -0.02 9.74 10.53
N ILE A 16 -0.99 10.24 11.28
CA ILE A 16 -2.41 9.90 11.10
C ILE A 16 -2.92 10.30 9.71
N GLY A 17 -2.47 11.46 9.19
CA GLY A 17 -2.89 11.90 7.86
C GLY A 17 -2.44 10.96 6.77
N THR A 18 -1.20 10.46 6.88
CA THR A 18 -0.67 9.49 5.92
C THR A 18 -1.42 8.16 6.02
N LEU A 19 -1.76 7.71 7.23
CA LEU A 19 -2.55 6.51 7.41
C LEU A 19 -3.93 6.66 6.75
N SER A 20 -4.56 7.82 6.91
CA SER A 20 -5.86 8.11 6.28
C SER A 20 -5.77 8.05 4.76
N GLU A 21 -4.74 8.65 4.18
CA GLU A 21 -4.52 8.61 2.73
C GLU A 21 -4.32 7.18 2.24
N MET A 22 -3.53 6.39 2.97
CA MET A 22 -3.24 5.01 2.61
C MET A 22 -4.49 4.14 2.66
N THR A 23 -5.29 4.25 3.70
CA THR A 23 -6.50 3.44 3.84
C THR A 23 -7.52 3.80 2.76
N LEU A 24 -7.61 5.07 2.37
CA LEU A 24 -8.49 5.49 1.29
C LEU A 24 -8.04 4.90 -0.05
N ALA A 25 -6.74 4.95 -0.35
CA ALA A 25 -6.20 4.38 -1.58
C ALA A 25 -6.42 2.86 -1.63
N TRP A 26 -6.18 2.18 -0.51
CA TRP A 26 -6.41 0.76 -0.39
C TRP A 26 -7.88 0.41 -0.63
N SER A 27 -8.78 1.18 -0.03
CA SER A 27 -10.22 1.00 -0.21
C SER A 27 -10.62 1.16 -1.68
N PHE A 28 -10.08 2.14 -2.39
CA PHE A 28 -10.39 2.34 -3.80
C PHE A 28 -9.91 1.17 -4.66
N LEU A 29 -8.74 0.61 -4.35
CA LEU A 29 -8.26 -0.59 -5.04
C LEU A 29 -9.15 -1.80 -4.74
N GLN A 30 -9.58 -1.94 -3.49
CA GLN A 30 -10.42 -3.06 -3.08
C GLN A 30 -11.74 -3.09 -3.85
N VAL A 31 -12.38 -1.94 -4.02
CA VAL A 31 -13.68 -1.87 -4.67
C VAL A 31 -13.60 -1.63 -6.17
N GLY A 32 -12.38 -1.48 -6.72
CA GLY A 32 -12.19 -1.29 -8.15
C GLY A 32 -12.50 0.10 -8.66
N GLU A 33 -12.52 1.10 -7.77
CA GLU A 33 -12.77 2.50 -8.16
C GLU A 33 -11.63 3.09 -8.98
N VAL A 34 -10.42 2.54 -8.82
CA VAL A 34 -9.26 2.94 -9.60
C VAL A 34 -8.68 1.71 -10.28
N PRO A 35 -7.94 1.87 -11.39
CA PRO A 35 -7.28 0.74 -12.04
C PRO A 35 -6.33 0.04 -11.09
N THR A 36 -6.25 -1.28 -11.20
CA THR A 36 -5.32 -2.07 -10.38
C THR A 36 -3.89 -1.62 -10.62
N GLN A 37 -3.20 -1.28 -9.55
CA GLN A 37 -1.81 -0.82 -9.60
C GLN A 37 -1.14 -1.12 -8.27
N PRO A 38 0.22 -1.17 -8.24
CA PRO A 38 0.92 -1.45 -6.99
C PRO A 38 0.75 -0.32 -5.98
N LEU A 39 0.47 -0.70 -4.73
CA LEU A 39 0.42 0.21 -3.60
C LEU A 39 1.51 -0.23 -2.62
N VAL A 40 2.60 0.55 -2.56
CA VAL A 40 3.78 0.20 -1.78
C VAL A 40 3.82 1.03 -0.51
N LEU A 41 3.93 0.35 0.63
CA LEU A 41 4.06 1.01 1.93
C LEU A 41 5.55 1.03 2.29
N LEU A 42 6.12 2.24 2.35
CA LEU A 42 7.55 2.44 2.57
C LEU A 42 7.83 2.69 4.05
N GLY A 43 8.67 1.86 4.63
CA GLY A 43 9.11 1.97 6.01
C GLY A 43 8.69 0.78 6.85
N PRO A 44 9.54 0.39 7.84
CA PRO A 44 9.29 -0.84 8.61
C PRO A 44 8.06 -0.79 9.50
N LEU A 45 7.65 0.40 9.95
CA LEU A 45 6.48 0.52 10.82
C LEU A 45 5.17 0.16 10.11
N TRP A 46 5.11 0.29 8.79
CA TRP A 46 3.89 -0.03 8.06
C TRP A 46 3.52 -1.50 8.17
N GLN A 47 4.50 -2.39 8.08
CA GLN A 47 4.23 -3.81 8.18
C GLN A 47 3.64 -4.17 9.54
N GLN A 48 4.20 -3.62 10.62
CA GLN A 48 3.69 -3.84 11.97
C GLN A 48 2.28 -3.27 12.13
N THR A 49 2.04 -2.06 11.61
CA THR A 49 0.74 -1.40 11.71
C THR A 49 -0.35 -2.20 11.01
N ILE A 50 -0.07 -2.64 9.80
CA ILE A 50 -1.06 -3.41 9.03
C ILE A 50 -1.29 -4.79 9.66
N GLN A 51 -0.25 -5.43 10.17
CA GLN A 51 -0.38 -6.72 10.85
C GLN A 51 -1.28 -6.60 12.09
N ALA A 52 -1.12 -5.52 12.85
CA ALA A 52 -1.97 -5.29 14.03
C ALA A 52 -3.42 -5.01 13.65
N PHE A 53 -3.63 -4.40 12.49
CA PHE A 53 -4.96 -4.07 11.98
C PHE A 53 -5.65 -5.28 11.35
N TYR A 54 -4.89 -6.22 10.82
CA TYR A 54 -5.44 -7.33 10.06
C TYR A 54 -6.34 -8.21 10.93
N SER A 55 -7.52 -8.51 10.41
CA SER A 55 -8.44 -9.49 11.00
C SER A 55 -9.09 -10.26 9.86
N PRO A 56 -9.05 -11.61 9.86
CA PRO A 56 -9.69 -12.39 8.83
C PRO A 56 -11.20 -12.17 8.73
N ASP A 57 -11.82 -11.64 9.80
CA ASP A 57 -13.25 -11.38 9.82
C ASP A 57 -13.62 -10.11 9.06
N TYR A 58 -12.69 -9.16 8.95
CA TYR A 58 -12.97 -7.85 8.37
C TYR A 58 -12.11 -7.51 7.16
N VAL A 59 -10.90 -8.07 7.07
CA VAL A 59 -9.98 -7.81 5.98
C VAL A 59 -9.63 -9.16 5.34
N ARG A 60 -10.01 -9.34 4.10
CA ARG A 60 -9.78 -10.61 3.41
C ARG A 60 -8.33 -10.73 2.98
N GLU A 61 -7.86 -11.97 2.85
CA GLU A 61 -6.49 -12.24 2.43
C GLU A 61 -6.18 -11.60 1.08
N LYS A 62 -7.12 -11.61 0.14
CA LYS A 62 -6.90 -10.99 -1.15
C LYS A 62 -6.76 -9.47 -1.06
N ASP A 63 -7.40 -8.85 -0.06
CA ASP A 63 -7.27 -7.41 0.16
C ASP A 63 -5.89 -7.09 0.73
N MET A 64 -5.35 -7.94 1.58
CA MET A 64 -3.98 -7.82 2.06
C MET A 64 -2.97 -7.95 0.92
N GLY A 65 -3.28 -8.77 -0.07
CA GLY A 65 -2.43 -8.95 -1.24
C GLY A 65 -2.32 -7.72 -2.14
N LEU A 66 -3.18 -6.71 -1.95
CA LEU A 66 -3.06 -5.45 -2.67
C LEU A 66 -1.92 -4.58 -2.17
N LEU A 67 -1.40 -4.87 -0.98
CA LEU A 67 -0.35 -4.07 -0.35
C LEU A 67 1.02 -4.70 -0.58
N LEU A 68 2.00 -3.86 -0.87
CA LEU A 68 3.41 -4.26 -0.96
C LEU A 68 4.19 -3.48 0.08
N PHE A 69 5.24 -4.07 0.62
CA PHE A 69 6.03 -3.46 1.68
C PHE A 69 7.47 -3.29 1.22
N ALA A 70 8.07 -2.16 1.57
CA ALA A 70 9.46 -1.87 1.27
C ALA A 70 10.09 -1.12 2.42
N ASP A 71 11.37 -1.39 2.70
CA ASP A 71 12.10 -0.71 3.77
C ASP A 71 12.88 0.50 3.27
N ASP A 72 13.09 0.60 1.96
CA ASP A 72 13.84 1.69 1.37
C ASP A 72 13.26 2.08 0.01
N PRO A 73 13.58 3.29 -0.50
CA PRO A 73 13.02 3.75 -1.77
C PRO A 73 13.39 2.88 -2.97
N GLU A 74 14.57 2.29 -2.98
CA GLU A 74 15.02 1.45 -4.10
C GLU A 74 14.14 0.20 -4.20
N THR A 75 13.86 -0.43 -3.07
CA THR A 75 12.96 -1.59 -3.02
C THR A 75 11.55 -1.22 -3.44
N ALA A 76 11.07 -0.03 -3.04
CA ALA A 76 9.75 0.43 -3.42
C ALA A 76 9.64 0.58 -4.94
N VAL A 77 10.63 1.21 -5.58
CA VAL A 77 10.66 1.36 -7.03
C VAL A 77 10.75 -0.01 -7.70
N ALA A 78 11.57 -0.91 -7.17
CA ALA A 78 11.71 -2.26 -7.72
C ALA A 78 10.39 -3.03 -7.69
N HIS A 79 9.58 -2.88 -6.65
CA HIS A 79 8.26 -3.49 -6.58
C HIS A 79 7.35 -2.97 -7.69
N ILE A 80 7.37 -1.68 -7.96
CA ILE A 80 6.55 -1.09 -9.03
C ILE A 80 6.99 -1.60 -10.39
N VAL A 81 8.29 -1.60 -10.65
CA VAL A 81 8.82 -2.09 -11.93
C VAL A 81 8.45 -3.55 -12.14
N ARG A 82 8.62 -4.37 -11.10
CA ARG A 82 8.34 -5.81 -11.17
C ARG A 82 6.86 -6.09 -11.40
N TYR A 83 6.00 -5.28 -10.83
CA TYR A 83 4.55 -5.43 -10.96
C TYR A 83 4.11 -5.35 -12.43
N TRP A 84 4.74 -4.48 -13.20
CA TRP A 84 4.37 -4.22 -14.58
C TRP A 84 5.11 -5.09 -15.60
N ARG A 85 5.98 -5.97 -15.16
CA ARG A 85 6.68 -6.88 -16.07
C ARG A 85 5.80 -8.03 -16.52
#